data_95b03023ed1561fda50c09b4125a53c3
#
_entry.id   95b03023ed1561fda50c09b4125a53c3
#
_cell.length_a   1.000
_cell.length_b   1.000
_cell.length_c   1.000
_cell.angle_alpha   90.00
_cell.angle_beta   90.00
_cell.angle_gamma   90.00
#
_symmetry.space_group_name_H-M   'P 1'
#
loop_
_entity.id
_entity.type
_entity.pdbx_description
1 polymer ?
#
loop_
_entity_poly.entity_id
_entity_poly.type
_entity_poly.pdbx_seq_one_letter_code
_entity_poly.pdbx_strand_id
1 'polypeptide(L)'
;MDIKKYQGIFPAFYACYDKEGKINPEAVRELTRWFISKGVKGVYVGGSSGECIYQSVAERKVVLENVMAEAKGKLTVIAHVACNNTADSQELAAHAESLGVDAIASIPPIYFKLPPYAIAKYWNDMSAAAPNTDFIIYNIPQLAGVALTVPLLKEMLKNPRVIGVKNSSMPTQDIQMWRDEGAIVFNGPDEQLISGLVMGAVGGIGGTYGAMPELYVELYRCVKAGEMVKALEIQNDCCRIIYKMCSAHGNMYAVIKEILRRNEGLDCGSVRAPLAELVESDYPIIDECVAMINAAKAKYC
;
A
#
# COMPACT_ATOMS: atom_id res chain seq x y z
N MET A 1 13.71 -13.78 12.17
CA MET A 1 12.97 -13.09 11.08
C MET A 1 13.95 -12.32 10.22
N ASP A 2 13.87 -12.44 8.89
CA ASP A 2 14.66 -11.60 7.97
C ASP A 2 13.94 -10.28 7.72
N ILE A 3 14.32 -9.24 8.47
CA ILE A 3 13.76 -7.88 8.34
C ILE A 3 14.18 -7.22 7.02
N LYS A 4 15.30 -7.64 6.40
CA LYS A 4 15.83 -7.00 5.19
C LYS A 4 14.86 -7.06 4.01
N LYS A 5 14.03 -8.11 3.94
CA LYS A 5 13.02 -8.23 2.88
C LYS A 5 11.93 -7.15 2.98
N TYR A 6 11.77 -6.51 4.14
CA TYR A 6 10.78 -5.46 4.39
C TYR A 6 11.35 -4.04 4.35
N GLN A 7 12.65 -3.86 4.06
CA GLN A 7 13.29 -2.55 4.02
C GLN A 7 13.24 -1.95 2.62
N GLY A 8 12.47 -0.87 2.44
CA GLY A 8 12.37 -0.17 1.15
C GLY A 8 10.99 0.39 0.84
N ILE A 9 10.73 0.56 -0.44
CA ILE A 9 9.53 1.17 -0.99
C ILE A 9 8.58 0.12 -1.54
N PHE A 10 7.32 0.21 -1.12
CA PHE A 10 6.24 -0.71 -1.48
C PHE A 10 5.06 0.09 -2.05
N PRO A 11 4.89 0.21 -3.37
CA PRO A 11 3.66 0.73 -3.93
C PRO A 11 2.44 -0.08 -3.46
N ALA A 12 1.38 0.61 -3.05
CA ALA A 12 0.09 -0.02 -2.84
C ALA A 12 -0.54 -0.28 -4.20
N PHE A 13 -0.66 -1.57 -4.54
CA PHE A 13 -1.04 -2.06 -5.86
C PHE A 13 -2.45 -1.60 -6.25
N TYR A 14 -2.62 -1.09 -7.47
CA TYR A 14 -3.91 -0.60 -7.95
C TYR A 14 -4.79 -1.73 -8.46
N ALA A 15 -6.10 -1.57 -8.33
CA ALA A 15 -7.05 -2.42 -9.01
C ALA A 15 -6.95 -2.21 -10.53
N CYS A 16 -6.89 -3.30 -11.29
CA CYS A 16 -6.85 -3.25 -12.74
C CYS A 16 -8.15 -3.84 -13.29
N TYR A 17 -8.90 -3.03 -14.02
CA TYR A 17 -10.20 -3.42 -14.60
C TYR A 17 -10.17 -3.35 -16.12
N ASP A 18 -10.99 -4.17 -16.75
CA ASP A 18 -11.34 -4.04 -18.16
C ASP A 18 -12.47 -3.01 -18.38
N LYS A 19 -12.91 -2.87 -19.62
CA LYS A 19 -13.98 -1.92 -20.00
C LYS A 19 -15.35 -2.29 -19.43
N GLU A 20 -15.54 -3.55 -19.05
CA GLU A 20 -16.74 -4.06 -18.40
C GLU A 20 -16.66 -3.97 -16.87
N GLY A 21 -15.57 -3.41 -16.32
CA GLY A 21 -15.35 -3.27 -14.87
C GLY A 21 -14.98 -4.60 -14.18
N LYS A 22 -14.59 -5.63 -14.91
CA LYS A 22 -14.08 -6.88 -14.34
C LYS A 22 -12.58 -6.79 -14.12
N ILE A 23 -12.04 -7.63 -13.23
CA ILE A 23 -10.58 -7.73 -13.07
C ILE A 23 -9.95 -8.10 -14.42
N ASN A 24 -8.93 -7.33 -14.82
CA ASN A 24 -8.11 -7.59 -15.99
C ASN A 24 -6.78 -8.27 -15.57
N PRO A 25 -6.66 -9.59 -15.69
CA PRO A 25 -5.47 -10.31 -15.25
C PRO A 25 -4.18 -9.89 -15.96
N GLU A 26 -4.26 -9.56 -17.25
CA GLU A 26 -3.05 -9.13 -18.00
C GLU A 26 -2.57 -7.76 -17.54
N ALA A 27 -3.48 -6.80 -17.36
CA ALA A 27 -3.12 -5.48 -16.80
C ALA A 27 -2.51 -5.61 -15.39
N VAL A 28 -2.99 -6.56 -14.54
CA VAL A 28 -2.36 -6.87 -13.25
C VAL A 28 -0.92 -7.35 -13.44
N ARG A 29 -0.67 -8.24 -14.40
CA ARG A 29 0.68 -8.75 -14.69
C ARG A 29 1.58 -7.66 -15.28
N GLU A 30 1.08 -6.84 -16.20
CA GLU A 30 1.82 -5.72 -16.77
C GLU A 30 2.25 -4.73 -15.70
N LEU A 31 1.33 -4.31 -14.83
CA LEU A 31 1.63 -3.43 -13.71
C LEU A 31 2.67 -4.05 -12.76
N THR A 32 2.59 -5.36 -12.51
CA THR A 32 3.58 -6.06 -11.67
C THR A 32 4.96 -6.06 -12.31
N ARG A 33 5.07 -6.39 -13.63
CA ARG A 33 6.34 -6.35 -14.38
C ARG A 33 6.94 -4.94 -14.38
N TRP A 34 6.08 -3.94 -14.50
CA TRP A 34 6.51 -2.54 -14.46
C TRP A 34 7.09 -2.17 -13.09
N PHE A 35 6.45 -2.53 -11.98
CA PHE A 35 7.01 -2.31 -10.65
C PHE A 35 8.36 -3.01 -10.46
N ILE A 36 8.51 -4.24 -10.97
CA ILE A 36 9.81 -4.94 -10.96
C ILE A 36 10.87 -4.11 -11.68
N SER A 37 10.55 -3.55 -12.85
CA SER A 37 11.48 -2.74 -13.65
C SER A 37 11.88 -1.42 -12.98
N LYS A 38 11.04 -0.90 -12.07
CA LYS A 38 11.29 0.35 -11.33
C LYS A 38 12.15 0.15 -10.07
N GLY A 39 12.53 -1.08 -9.74
CA GLY A 39 13.41 -1.36 -8.61
C GLY A 39 12.79 -1.14 -7.24
N VAL A 40 11.45 -1.19 -7.14
CA VAL A 40 10.77 -1.16 -5.84
C VAL A 40 11.08 -2.42 -5.04
N LYS A 41 11.03 -2.34 -3.72
CA LYS A 41 11.32 -3.48 -2.85
C LYS A 41 10.25 -4.56 -2.88
N GLY A 42 9.01 -4.15 -3.03
CA GLY A 42 7.87 -5.05 -3.02
C GLY A 42 6.58 -4.31 -3.34
N VAL A 43 5.46 -4.99 -3.18
CA VAL A 43 4.12 -4.45 -3.41
C VAL A 43 3.17 -4.82 -2.28
N TYR A 44 2.21 -3.94 -2.01
CA TYR A 44 1.12 -4.16 -1.06
C TYR A 44 -0.19 -4.36 -1.82
N VAL A 45 -0.69 -5.59 -1.88
CA VAL A 45 -1.79 -5.99 -2.77
C VAL A 45 -3.12 -6.05 -2.04
N GLY A 46 -4.19 -5.58 -2.67
CA GLY A 46 -5.55 -5.71 -2.15
C GLY A 46 -5.88 -4.77 -0.98
N GLY A 47 -5.15 -3.65 -0.84
CA GLY A 47 -5.48 -2.59 0.12
C GLY A 47 -6.47 -1.56 -0.44
N SER A 48 -6.47 -0.34 0.13
CA SER A 48 -7.35 0.76 -0.30
C SER A 48 -7.11 1.15 -1.75
N SER A 49 -5.85 1.25 -2.19
CA SER A 49 -5.49 1.53 -3.59
C SER A 49 -5.90 0.42 -4.54
N GLY A 50 -6.03 -0.81 -4.04
CA GLY A 50 -6.56 -1.97 -4.76
C GLY A 50 -8.09 -2.07 -4.69
N GLU A 51 -8.78 -1.06 -4.17
CA GLU A 51 -10.25 -0.98 -4.11
C GLU A 51 -10.91 -2.20 -3.47
N CYS A 52 -10.24 -2.78 -2.45
CA CYS A 52 -10.59 -4.10 -1.91
C CYS A 52 -12.02 -4.21 -1.37
N ILE A 53 -12.61 -3.10 -0.89
CA ILE A 53 -13.99 -3.10 -0.36
C ILE A 53 -15.06 -3.23 -1.44
N TYR A 54 -14.68 -3.01 -2.71
CA TYR A 54 -15.56 -3.11 -3.88
C TYR A 54 -15.30 -4.39 -4.69
N GLN A 55 -14.47 -5.28 -4.21
CA GLN A 55 -14.12 -6.55 -4.85
C GLN A 55 -14.63 -7.73 -4.03
N SER A 56 -15.14 -8.75 -4.71
CA SER A 56 -15.45 -10.04 -4.10
C SER A 56 -14.18 -10.79 -3.68
N VAL A 57 -14.31 -11.78 -2.80
CA VAL A 57 -13.22 -12.69 -2.43
C VAL A 57 -12.61 -13.35 -3.68
N ALA A 58 -13.44 -13.78 -4.62
CA ALA A 58 -12.97 -14.41 -5.86
C ALA A 58 -12.12 -13.44 -6.70
N GLU A 59 -12.54 -12.19 -6.87
CA GLU A 59 -11.78 -11.18 -7.62
C GLU A 59 -10.43 -10.88 -6.94
N ARG A 60 -10.42 -10.74 -5.61
CA ARG A 60 -9.18 -10.50 -4.85
C ARG A 60 -8.19 -11.64 -5.00
N LYS A 61 -8.66 -12.90 -5.07
CA LYS A 61 -7.82 -14.07 -5.36
C LYS A 61 -7.20 -13.97 -6.75
N VAL A 62 -8.01 -13.66 -7.77
CA VAL A 62 -7.51 -13.49 -9.15
C VAL A 62 -6.43 -12.41 -9.22
N VAL A 63 -6.61 -11.27 -8.54
CA VAL A 63 -5.59 -10.22 -8.49
C VAL A 63 -4.29 -10.77 -7.88
N LEU A 64 -4.36 -11.39 -6.71
CA LEU A 64 -3.17 -11.89 -6.02
C LEU A 64 -2.45 -12.99 -6.80
N GLU A 65 -3.17 -13.91 -7.42
CA GLU A 65 -2.62 -14.96 -8.29
C GLU A 65 -1.80 -14.37 -9.44
N ASN A 66 -2.31 -13.33 -10.10
CA ASN A 66 -1.64 -12.70 -11.23
C ASN A 66 -0.44 -11.83 -10.77
N VAL A 67 -0.51 -11.19 -9.61
CA VAL A 67 0.66 -10.53 -9.00
C VAL A 67 1.72 -11.57 -8.69
N MET A 68 1.38 -12.68 -8.03
CA MET A 68 2.34 -13.72 -7.63
C MET A 68 2.97 -14.44 -8.83
N ALA A 69 2.25 -14.58 -9.95
CA ALA A 69 2.78 -15.16 -11.18
C ALA A 69 4.01 -14.40 -11.70
N GLU A 70 4.09 -13.08 -11.49
CA GLU A 70 5.19 -12.24 -11.95
C GLU A 70 6.19 -11.89 -10.82
N ALA A 71 5.69 -11.66 -9.60
CA ALA A 71 6.44 -11.10 -8.48
C ALA A 71 7.25 -12.14 -7.71
N LYS A 72 6.86 -13.42 -7.73
CA LYS A 72 7.47 -14.47 -6.90
C LYS A 72 8.99 -14.55 -7.11
N GLY A 73 9.74 -14.38 -6.01
CA GLY A 73 11.21 -14.38 -6.03
C GLY A 73 11.86 -13.09 -6.56
N LYS A 74 11.06 -12.09 -6.99
CA LYS A 74 11.55 -10.80 -7.49
C LYS A 74 11.13 -9.63 -6.60
N LEU A 75 9.93 -9.67 -6.01
CA LEU A 75 9.41 -8.67 -5.10
C LEU A 75 8.95 -9.30 -3.80
N THR A 76 9.04 -8.56 -2.70
CA THR A 76 8.34 -8.90 -1.46
C THR A 76 6.86 -8.57 -1.62
N VAL A 77 5.98 -9.54 -1.41
CA VAL A 77 4.54 -9.37 -1.57
C VAL A 77 3.85 -9.40 -0.21
N ILE A 78 3.15 -8.30 0.11
CA ILE A 78 2.31 -8.17 1.30
C ILE A 78 0.86 -8.17 0.83
N ALA A 79 0.08 -9.20 1.18
CA ALA A 79 -1.31 -9.32 0.78
C ALA A 79 -2.25 -8.81 1.88
N HIS A 80 -3.03 -7.78 1.60
CA HIS A 80 -4.10 -7.34 2.50
C HIS A 80 -5.30 -8.30 2.36
N VAL A 81 -5.72 -8.89 3.47
CA VAL A 81 -6.73 -9.97 3.49
C VAL A 81 -8.00 -9.62 4.28
N ALA A 82 -8.11 -8.36 4.78
CA ALA A 82 -9.27 -7.97 5.57
C ALA A 82 -10.56 -7.95 4.75
N CYS A 83 -11.61 -8.53 5.33
CA CYS A 83 -13.01 -8.37 5.00
C CYS A 83 -13.78 -8.00 6.28
N ASN A 84 -15.04 -7.55 6.16
CA ASN A 84 -15.84 -7.26 7.35
C ASN A 84 -16.29 -8.52 8.11
N ASN A 85 -16.22 -9.69 7.52
CA ASN A 85 -16.46 -10.95 8.20
C ASN A 85 -15.17 -11.76 8.32
N THR A 86 -15.07 -12.58 9.38
CA THR A 86 -13.87 -13.35 9.68
C THR A 86 -13.66 -14.49 8.68
N ALA A 87 -14.72 -15.14 8.21
CA ALA A 87 -14.62 -16.30 7.32
C ALA A 87 -13.98 -15.93 5.97
N ASP A 88 -14.43 -14.86 5.34
CA ASP A 88 -13.85 -14.38 4.08
C ASP A 88 -12.38 -13.94 4.26
N SER A 89 -12.06 -13.34 5.41
CA SER A 89 -10.70 -12.93 5.74
C SER A 89 -9.77 -14.13 5.94
N GLN A 90 -10.26 -15.20 6.59
CA GLN A 90 -9.52 -16.45 6.74
C GLN A 90 -9.32 -17.15 5.38
N GLU A 91 -10.34 -17.14 4.52
CA GLU A 91 -10.24 -17.69 3.16
C GLU A 91 -9.17 -17.00 2.33
N LEU A 92 -9.13 -15.64 2.38
CA LEU A 92 -8.09 -14.86 1.70
C LEU A 92 -6.71 -15.07 2.32
N ALA A 93 -6.61 -15.21 3.64
CA ALA A 93 -5.34 -15.47 4.32
C ALA A 93 -4.77 -16.84 3.95
N ALA A 94 -5.58 -17.90 3.98
CA ALA A 94 -5.17 -19.23 3.56
C ALA A 94 -4.77 -19.29 2.08
N HIS A 95 -5.51 -18.60 1.21
CA HIS A 95 -5.16 -18.47 -0.20
C HIS A 95 -3.83 -17.74 -0.40
N ALA A 96 -3.60 -16.62 0.29
CA ALA A 96 -2.34 -15.86 0.23
C ALA A 96 -1.14 -16.71 0.66
N GLU A 97 -1.27 -17.47 1.77
CA GLU A 97 -0.23 -18.42 2.21
C GLU A 97 0.03 -19.49 1.15
N SER A 98 -1.01 -20.07 0.53
CA SER A 98 -0.85 -21.11 -0.49
C SER A 98 -0.05 -20.65 -1.72
N LEU A 99 -0.10 -19.36 -2.04
CA LEU A 99 0.69 -18.73 -3.11
C LEU A 99 2.13 -18.42 -2.67
N GLY A 100 2.39 -18.40 -1.36
CA GLY A 100 3.71 -18.12 -0.79
C GLY A 100 4.03 -16.63 -0.74
N VAL A 101 3.07 -15.79 -0.35
CA VAL A 101 3.33 -14.37 -0.06
C VAL A 101 4.25 -14.22 1.15
N ASP A 102 4.96 -13.09 1.25
CA ASP A 102 5.88 -12.82 2.36
C ASP A 102 5.16 -12.44 3.65
N ALA A 103 4.04 -11.74 3.55
CA ALA A 103 3.20 -11.38 4.68
C ALA A 103 1.74 -11.21 4.25
N ILE A 104 0.84 -11.41 5.21
CA ILE A 104 -0.53 -10.92 5.13
C ILE A 104 -0.68 -9.65 5.96
N ALA A 105 -1.66 -8.81 5.62
CA ALA A 105 -1.95 -7.60 6.38
C ALA A 105 -3.46 -7.38 6.53
N SER A 106 -3.86 -6.67 7.58
CA SER A 106 -5.28 -6.41 7.84
C SER A 106 -5.53 -5.11 8.56
N ILE A 107 -6.54 -4.34 8.11
CA ILE A 107 -7.25 -3.35 8.93
C ILE A 107 -8.17 -4.07 9.91
N PRO A 108 -8.64 -3.41 11.00
CA PRO A 108 -9.78 -3.95 11.75
C PRO A 108 -11.05 -3.93 10.89
N PRO A 109 -12.10 -4.70 11.24
CA PRO A 109 -13.40 -4.58 10.58
C PRO A 109 -13.92 -3.13 10.65
N ILE A 110 -14.47 -2.65 9.54
CA ILE A 110 -15.02 -1.30 9.42
C ILE A 110 -16.51 -1.28 9.70
N TYR A 111 -17.08 -0.08 9.90
CA TYR A 111 -18.48 0.22 10.19
C TYR A 111 -18.81 0.12 11.69
N PHE A 112 -18.70 -1.06 12.31
CA PHE A 112 -18.87 -1.19 13.76
C PHE A 112 -17.56 -0.95 14.49
N LYS A 113 -17.58 -0.10 15.53
CA LYS A 113 -16.45 0.12 16.43
C LYS A 113 -16.35 -1.05 17.41
N LEU A 114 -15.59 -2.05 17.03
CA LEU A 114 -15.41 -3.23 17.86
C LEU A 114 -14.48 -2.94 19.06
N PRO A 115 -14.69 -3.62 20.20
CA PRO A 115 -13.78 -3.53 21.34
C PRO A 115 -12.44 -4.21 21.01
N PRO A 116 -11.33 -3.79 21.68
CA PRO A 116 -9.99 -4.30 21.38
C PRO A 116 -9.86 -5.83 21.40
N TYR A 117 -10.52 -6.52 22.31
CA TYR A 117 -10.45 -7.99 22.38
C TYR A 117 -11.09 -8.68 21.16
N ALA A 118 -12.15 -8.09 20.59
CA ALA A 118 -12.79 -8.63 19.39
C ALA A 118 -11.93 -8.39 18.13
N ILE A 119 -11.25 -7.24 18.06
CA ILE A 119 -10.27 -6.95 17.00
C ILE A 119 -9.08 -7.89 17.10
N ALA A 120 -8.52 -8.10 18.30
CA ALA A 120 -7.43 -9.04 18.50
C ALA A 120 -7.84 -10.48 18.11
N LYS A 121 -9.05 -10.90 18.48
CA LYS A 121 -9.57 -12.21 18.05
C LYS A 121 -9.67 -12.31 16.53
N TYR A 122 -10.24 -11.30 15.86
CA TYR A 122 -10.39 -11.27 14.40
C TYR A 122 -9.03 -11.38 13.69
N TRP A 123 -8.01 -10.64 14.13
CA TRP A 123 -6.67 -10.71 13.55
C TRP A 123 -5.97 -12.04 13.83
N ASN A 124 -6.14 -12.61 15.03
CA ASN A 124 -5.58 -13.91 15.36
C ASN A 124 -6.26 -15.07 14.59
N ASP A 125 -7.57 -14.99 14.37
CA ASP A 125 -8.30 -15.97 13.55
C ASP A 125 -7.78 -15.97 12.09
N MET A 126 -7.49 -14.79 11.51
CA MET A 126 -6.84 -14.69 10.19
C MET A 126 -5.42 -15.26 10.21
N SER A 127 -4.62 -14.87 11.20
CA SER A 127 -3.24 -15.36 11.31
C SER A 127 -3.20 -16.89 11.47
N ALA A 128 -4.18 -17.47 12.16
CA ALA A 128 -4.30 -18.92 12.30
C ALA A 128 -4.63 -19.65 10.98
N ALA A 129 -5.28 -18.95 10.02
CA ALA A 129 -5.54 -19.49 8.69
C ALA A 129 -4.30 -19.42 7.77
N ALA A 130 -3.26 -18.68 8.16
CA ALA A 130 -1.97 -18.56 7.47
C ALA A 130 -0.81 -18.72 8.47
N PRO A 131 -0.63 -19.92 9.08
CA PRO A 131 0.22 -20.12 10.25
C PRO A 131 1.71 -19.98 9.97
N ASN A 132 2.14 -20.00 8.72
CA ASN A 132 3.56 -19.86 8.32
C ASN A 132 3.88 -18.51 7.71
N THR A 133 2.90 -17.60 7.64
CA THR A 133 3.03 -16.30 6.98
C THR A 133 3.12 -15.18 8.02
N ASP A 134 4.03 -14.21 7.79
CA ASP A 134 4.14 -13.01 8.64
C ASP A 134 2.85 -12.18 8.60
N PHE A 135 2.50 -11.52 9.71
CA PHE A 135 1.30 -10.69 9.81
C PHE A 135 1.67 -9.23 10.13
N ILE A 136 1.10 -8.30 9.37
CA ILE A 136 1.29 -6.85 9.55
C ILE A 136 -0.06 -6.20 9.86
N ILE A 137 -0.16 -5.54 11.01
CA ILE A 137 -1.34 -4.76 11.36
C ILE A 137 -1.39 -3.51 10.49
N TYR A 138 -2.54 -3.23 9.87
CA TYR A 138 -2.73 -1.98 9.13
C TYR A 138 -3.51 -0.98 9.98
N ASN A 139 -2.80 -0.01 10.54
CA ASN A 139 -3.37 1.10 11.31
C ASN A 139 -3.71 2.28 10.39
N ILE A 140 -4.98 2.49 10.11
CA ILE A 140 -5.52 3.61 9.32
C ILE A 140 -6.81 4.14 9.97
N PRO A 141 -6.71 4.84 11.09
CA PRO A 141 -7.88 5.22 11.88
C PRO A 141 -8.88 6.10 11.14
N GLN A 142 -8.44 6.90 10.18
CA GLN A 142 -9.32 7.77 9.38
C GLN A 142 -10.33 6.98 8.54
N LEU A 143 -9.96 5.79 8.04
CA LEU A 143 -10.85 4.94 7.24
C LEU A 143 -11.44 3.79 8.04
N ALA A 144 -10.68 3.23 8.99
CA ALA A 144 -11.15 2.10 9.79
C ALA A 144 -12.05 2.52 10.96
N GLY A 145 -12.03 3.81 11.35
CA GLY A 145 -12.78 4.30 12.49
C GLY A 145 -12.28 3.82 13.86
N VAL A 146 -11.18 3.05 13.88
CA VAL A 146 -10.53 2.53 15.08
C VAL A 146 -9.03 2.75 14.95
N ALA A 147 -8.40 3.32 15.99
CA ALA A 147 -6.96 3.47 16.09
C ALA A 147 -6.33 2.29 16.83
N LEU A 148 -5.15 1.88 16.37
CA LEU A 148 -4.30 0.97 17.13
C LEU A 148 -3.88 1.65 18.44
N THR A 149 -3.86 0.89 19.53
CA THR A 149 -3.37 1.34 20.84
C THR A 149 -2.22 0.45 21.29
N VAL A 150 -1.35 0.98 22.18
CA VAL A 150 -0.23 0.19 22.74
C VAL A 150 -0.71 -1.10 23.42
N PRO A 151 -1.80 -1.11 24.24
CA PRO A 151 -2.29 -2.36 24.81
C PRO A 151 -2.75 -3.38 23.74
N LEU A 152 -3.42 -2.93 22.67
CA LEU A 152 -3.85 -3.82 21.59
C LEU A 152 -2.64 -4.36 20.81
N LEU A 153 -1.63 -3.52 20.54
CA LEU A 153 -0.40 -3.99 19.89
C LEU A 153 0.32 -5.03 20.76
N LYS A 154 0.47 -4.79 22.05
CA LYS A 154 1.08 -5.75 22.98
C LYS A 154 0.34 -7.09 23.01
N GLU A 155 -0.98 -7.06 22.98
CA GLU A 155 -1.80 -8.28 22.88
C GLU A 155 -1.48 -9.03 21.58
N MET A 156 -1.43 -8.32 20.46
CA MET A 156 -1.15 -8.92 19.16
C MET A 156 0.29 -9.46 19.04
N LEU A 157 1.27 -8.80 19.64
CA LEU A 157 2.68 -9.26 19.63
C LEU A 157 2.92 -10.55 20.41
N LYS A 158 1.94 -11.04 21.17
CA LYS A 158 1.97 -12.41 21.73
C LYS A 158 1.91 -13.47 20.64
N ASN A 159 1.34 -13.14 19.49
CA ASN A 159 1.35 -14.01 18.32
C ASN A 159 2.68 -13.81 17.56
N PRO A 160 3.54 -14.83 17.45
CA PRO A 160 4.87 -14.70 16.83
C PRO A 160 4.82 -14.40 15.32
N ARG A 161 3.65 -14.53 14.67
CA ARG A 161 3.47 -14.12 13.27
C ARG A 161 3.31 -12.62 13.12
N VAL A 162 2.84 -11.91 14.15
CA VAL A 162 2.67 -10.45 14.12
C VAL A 162 4.04 -9.80 14.21
N ILE A 163 4.51 -9.24 13.11
CA ILE A 163 5.86 -8.69 12.99
C ILE A 163 5.89 -7.17 13.01
N GLY A 164 4.79 -6.50 12.68
CA GLY A 164 4.84 -5.05 12.52
C GLY A 164 3.51 -4.39 12.20
N VAL A 165 3.65 -3.10 11.90
CA VAL A 165 2.54 -2.18 11.63
C VAL A 165 2.80 -1.40 10.34
N LYS A 166 1.83 -1.39 9.42
CA LYS A 166 1.71 -0.33 8.42
C LYS A 166 0.97 0.82 9.09
N ASN A 167 1.67 1.93 9.36
CA ASN A 167 1.12 3.05 10.10
C ASN A 167 0.68 4.19 9.18
N SER A 168 -0.62 4.31 8.97
CA SER A 168 -1.26 5.41 8.22
C SER A 168 -2.00 6.40 9.13
N SER A 169 -1.68 6.43 10.43
CA SER A 169 -2.06 7.55 11.30
C SER A 169 -1.25 8.79 10.94
N MET A 170 -1.82 9.98 11.17
CA MET A 170 -1.14 11.24 10.82
C MET A 170 0.04 11.58 11.76
N PRO A 171 -0.01 11.31 13.10
CA PRO A 171 1.12 11.58 13.99
C PRO A 171 2.31 10.67 13.68
N THR A 172 3.43 11.25 13.27
CA THR A 172 4.66 10.49 12.96
C THR A 172 5.30 9.85 14.19
N GLN A 173 5.06 10.40 15.39
CA GLN A 173 5.52 9.82 16.66
C GLN A 173 4.95 8.41 16.91
N ASP A 174 3.81 8.07 16.32
CA ASP A 174 3.25 6.73 16.46
C ASP A 174 4.23 5.66 15.94
N ILE A 175 5.06 6.00 14.95
CA ILE A 175 6.09 5.11 14.42
C ILE A 175 7.09 4.72 15.52
N GLN A 176 7.56 5.69 16.29
CA GLN A 176 8.45 5.43 17.42
C GLN A 176 7.75 4.59 18.51
N MET A 177 6.48 4.90 18.82
CA MET A 177 5.72 4.16 19.82
C MET A 177 5.59 2.67 19.45
N TRP A 178 5.28 2.35 18.21
CA TRP A 178 5.18 0.94 17.76
C TRP A 178 6.53 0.24 17.74
N ARG A 179 7.60 0.95 17.38
CA ARG A 179 8.97 0.41 17.42
C ARG A 179 9.45 0.10 18.82
N ASP A 180 9.12 0.93 19.81
CA ASP A 180 9.48 0.70 21.21
C ASP A 180 8.85 -0.58 21.77
N GLU A 181 7.73 -1.01 21.20
CA GLU A 181 7.10 -2.30 21.53
C GLU A 181 7.70 -3.49 20.73
N GLY A 182 8.69 -3.26 19.88
CA GLY A 182 9.39 -4.29 19.11
C GLY A 182 8.82 -4.57 17.72
N ALA A 183 7.83 -3.82 17.24
CA ALA A 183 7.28 -3.97 15.91
C ALA A 183 8.15 -3.29 14.83
N ILE A 184 8.28 -3.89 13.64
CA ILE A 184 8.74 -3.13 12.47
C ILE A 184 7.61 -2.21 12.00
N VAL A 185 7.94 -1.03 11.49
CA VAL A 185 6.90 -0.07 11.10
C VAL A 185 7.16 0.42 9.69
N PHE A 186 6.10 0.40 8.86
CA PHE A 186 6.08 1.05 7.55
C PHE A 186 5.37 2.41 7.68
N ASN A 187 5.97 3.44 7.09
CA ASN A 187 5.29 4.72 6.93
C ASN A 187 4.13 4.60 5.92
N GLY A 188 2.97 5.08 6.27
CA GLY A 188 1.76 5.02 5.42
C GLY A 188 1.45 6.30 4.68
N PRO A 189 1.41 7.50 5.33
CA PRO A 189 1.17 8.76 4.61
C PRO A 189 2.34 9.11 3.69
N ASP A 190 2.06 9.23 2.38
CA ASP A 190 3.09 9.42 1.34
C ASP A 190 3.81 10.76 1.49
N GLU A 191 3.08 11.78 1.93
CA GLU A 191 3.56 13.13 2.18
C GLU A 191 4.54 13.23 3.37
N GLN A 192 4.65 12.16 4.16
CA GLN A 192 5.46 12.10 5.38
C GLN A 192 6.55 11.03 5.33
N LEU A 193 6.89 10.48 4.16
CA LEU A 193 7.84 9.36 4.08
C LEU A 193 9.18 9.71 4.72
N ILE A 194 9.77 10.88 4.43
CA ILE A 194 11.04 11.29 5.03
C ILE A 194 10.94 11.34 6.56
N SER A 195 9.87 11.92 7.10
CA SER A 195 9.64 12.00 8.55
C SER A 195 9.51 10.61 9.17
N GLY A 196 8.75 9.73 8.52
CA GLY A 196 8.59 8.34 8.98
C GLY A 196 9.91 7.56 8.99
N LEU A 197 10.74 7.73 7.95
CA LEU A 197 12.06 7.09 7.89
C LEU A 197 13.01 7.62 8.98
N VAL A 198 12.98 8.92 9.28
CA VAL A 198 13.76 9.53 10.36
C VAL A 198 13.28 9.01 11.72
N MET A 199 11.98 8.83 11.93
CA MET A 199 11.42 8.19 13.12
C MET A 199 11.69 6.68 13.20
N GLY A 200 12.32 6.11 12.14
CA GLY A 200 12.82 4.75 12.10
C GLY A 200 11.89 3.74 11.46
N ALA A 201 10.97 4.17 10.61
CA ALA A 201 10.27 3.25 9.72
C ALA A 201 11.27 2.46 8.87
N VAL A 202 11.00 1.18 8.65
CA VAL A 202 11.86 0.30 7.82
C VAL A 202 11.72 0.62 6.32
N GLY A 203 10.64 1.28 5.95
CA GLY A 203 10.31 1.67 4.59
C GLY A 203 8.94 2.35 4.55
N GLY A 204 8.36 2.45 3.37
CA GLY A 204 7.02 3.00 3.16
C GLY A 204 6.12 2.09 2.34
N ILE A 205 4.83 2.13 2.65
CA ILE A 205 3.78 1.50 1.84
C ILE A 205 2.78 2.60 1.48
N GLY A 206 2.78 3.08 0.24
CA GLY A 206 2.06 4.27 -0.16
C GLY A 206 1.25 4.14 -1.44
N GLY A 207 0.14 4.89 -1.50
CA GLY A 207 -0.81 4.89 -2.62
C GLY A 207 -0.29 5.60 -3.86
N THR A 208 0.47 6.69 -3.69
CA THR A 208 1.01 7.48 -4.80
C THR A 208 2.39 7.00 -5.27
N TYR A 209 3.01 6.07 -4.53
CA TYR A 209 4.31 5.50 -4.91
C TYR A 209 4.30 4.88 -6.30
N GLY A 210 3.17 4.28 -6.68
CA GLY A 210 3.03 3.69 -8.01
C GLY A 210 2.90 4.70 -9.15
N ALA A 211 2.61 5.98 -8.89
CA ALA A 211 2.61 7.01 -9.94
C ALA A 211 4.02 7.56 -10.24
N MET A 212 4.93 7.48 -9.28
CA MET A 212 6.28 8.07 -9.34
C MET A 212 7.29 7.28 -8.50
N PRO A 213 7.43 5.95 -8.76
CA PRO A 213 8.22 5.06 -7.91
C PRO A 213 9.69 5.45 -7.82
N GLU A 214 10.26 5.98 -8.90
CA GLU A 214 11.67 6.39 -8.96
C GLU A 214 11.97 7.46 -7.91
N LEU A 215 11.06 8.43 -7.71
CA LEU A 215 11.23 9.51 -6.72
C LEU A 215 11.25 8.95 -5.28
N TYR A 216 10.37 8.03 -4.95
CA TYR A 216 10.33 7.44 -3.62
C TYR A 216 11.50 6.49 -3.36
N VAL A 217 11.94 5.73 -4.37
CA VAL A 217 13.14 4.90 -4.28
C VAL A 217 14.38 5.77 -4.04
N GLU A 218 14.51 6.87 -4.77
CA GLU A 218 15.63 7.81 -4.60
C GLU A 218 15.56 8.53 -3.24
N LEU A 219 14.35 8.97 -2.80
CA LEU A 219 14.17 9.54 -1.47
C LEU A 219 14.64 8.57 -0.38
N TYR A 220 14.22 7.31 -0.47
CA TYR A 220 14.63 6.26 0.47
C TYR A 220 16.16 6.09 0.48
N ARG A 221 16.79 6.03 -0.71
CA ARG A 221 18.25 5.96 -0.87
C ARG A 221 18.93 7.15 -0.20
N CYS A 222 18.46 8.37 -0.47
CA CYS A 222 19.01 9.60 0.10
C CYS A 222 18.98 9.60 1.63
N VAL A 223 17.84 9.22 2.23
CA VAL A 223 17.73 9.12 3.70
C VAL A 223 18.73 8.10 4.25
N LYS A 224 18.86 6.93 3.62
CA LYS A 224 19.82 5.90 4.05
C LYS A 224 21.27 6.32 3.88
N ALA A 225 21.58 7.19 2.92
CA ALA A 225 22.91 7.75 2.70
C ALA A 225 23.20 9.02 3.52
N GLY A 226 22.21 9.56 4.29
CA GLY A 226 22.35 10.81 5.03
C GLY A 226 22.23 12.08 4.18
N GLU A 227 21.81 11.97 2.93
CA GLU A 227 21.62 13.08 1.98
C GLU A 227 20.29 13.80 2.25
N MET A 228 20.11 14.31 3.47
CA MET A 228 18.81 14.78 3.98
C MET A 228 18.26 16.00 3.22
N VAL A 229 19.12 16.89 2.73
CA VAL A 229 18.68 18.08 1.96
C VAL A 229 18.02 17.63 0.65
N LYS A 230 18.69 16.74 -0.11
CA LYS A 230 18.12 16.17 -1.34
C LYS A 230 16.85 15.38 -1.06
N ALA A 231 16.84 14.55 0.01
CA ALA A 231 15.64 13.81 0.42
C ALA A 231 14.44 14.73 0.70
N LEU A 232 14.67 15.87 1.37
CA LEU A 232 13.61 16.84 1.66
C LEU A 232 13.11 17.54 0.39
N GLU A 233 14.00 17.87 -0.55
CA GLU A 233 13.59 18.44 -1.85
C GLU A 233 12.69 17.46 -2.62
N ILE A 234 13.07 16.19 -2.70
CA ILE A 234 12.25 15.15 -3.34
C ILE A 234 10.90 15.03 -2.64
N GLN A 235 10.87 14.95 -1.29
CA GLN A 235 9.62 14.88 -0.54
C GLN A 235 8.70 16.06 -0.83
N ASN A 236 9.26 17.28 -0.90
CA ASN A 236 8.49 18.48 -1.16
C ASN A 236 7.89 18.47 -2.59
N ASP A 237 8.65 18.00 -3.58
CA ASP A 237 8.15 17.87 -4.94
C ASP A 237 7.08 16.78 -5.03
N CYS A 238 7.25 15.64 -4.36
CA CYS A 238 6.21 14.61 -4.23
C CYS A 238 4.92 15.18 -3.60
N CYS A 239 5.02 15.97 -2.52
CA CYS A 239 3.84 16.60 -1.89
C CYS A 239 3.12 17.55 -2.86
N ARG A 240 3.84 18.37 -3.62
CA ARG A 240 3.22 19.26 -4.62
C ARG A 240 2.49 18.48 -5.70
N ILE A 241 3.07 17.38 -6.17
CA ILE A 241 2.45 16.48 -7.15
C ILE A 241 1.18 15.85 -6.56
N ILE A 242 1.23 15.35 -5.32
CA ILE A 242 0.06 14.79 -4.63
C ILE A 242 -1.07 15.83 -4.50
N TYR A 243 -0.74 17.05 -4.06
CA TYR A 243 -1.73 18.12 -3.94
C TYR A 243 -2.36 18.48 -5.29
N LYS A 244 -1.57 18.43 -6.37
CA LYS A 244 -2.10 18.62 -7.72
C LYS A 244 -3.03 17.48 -8.11
N MET A 245 -2.67 16.21 -7.87
CA MET A 245 -3.56 15.06 -8.09
C MET A 245 -4.89 15.20 -7.32
N CYS A 246 -4.81 15.63 -6.05
CA CYS A 246 -5.99 15.81 -5.19
C CYS A 246 -6.88 16.99 -5.61
N SER A 247 -6.45 17.85 -6.52
CA SER A 247 -7.28 18.95 -7.03
C SER A 247 -8.27 18.52 -8.13
N ALA A 248 -8.19 17.29 -8.60
CA ALA A 248 -9.13 16.72 -9.56
C ALA A 248 -10.50 16.40 -8.91
N HIS A 249 -11.55 16.32 -9.70
CA HIS A 249 -12.89 15.89 -9.26
C HIS A 249 -12.97 14.37 -9.11
N GLY A 250 -12.31 13.65 -10.00
CA GLY A 250 -12.24 12.19 -9.95
C GLY A 250 -11.48 11.69 -8.72
N ASN A 251 -11.74 10.45 -8.34
CA ASN A 251 -11.00 9.80 -7.26
C ASN A 251 -9.50 9.79 -7.57
N MET A 252 -8.65 9.98 -6.56
CA MET A 252 -7.18 10.00 -6.74
C MET A 252 -6.64 8.76 -7.46
N TYR A 253 -7.24 7.58 -7.26
CA TYR A 253 -6.80 6.37 -7.97
C TYR A 253 -7.19 6.39 -9.46
N ALA A 254 -8.29 7.04 -9.84
CA ALA A 254 -8.61 7.29 -11.24
C ALA A 254 -7.57 8.22 -11.89
N VAL A 255 -7.19 9.28 -11.19
CA VAL A 255 -6.13 10.20 -11.63
C VAL A 255 -4.81 9.45 -11.82
N ILE A 256 -4.39 8.64 -10.84
CA ILE A 256 -3.14 7.88 -10.92
C ILE A 256 -3.14 6.87 -12.07
N LYS A 257 -4.23 6.14 -12.27
CA LYS A 257 -4.34 5.19 -13.39
C LYS A 257 -4.24 5.89 -14.74
N GLU A 258 -4.82 7.08 -14.87
CA GLU A 258 -4.70 7.88 -16.10
C GLU A 258 -3.28 8.46 -16.28
N ILE A 259 -2.60 8.85 -15.20
CA ILE A 259 -1.18 9.22 -15.24
C ILE A 259 -0.36 8.04 -15.76
N LEU A 260 -0.57 6.83 -15.24
CA LEU A 260 0.15 5.63 -15.68
C LEU A 260 -0.12 5.33 -17.16
N ARG A 261 -1.36 5.49 -17.60
CA ARG A 261 -1.72 5.29 -19.01
C ARG A 261 -1.01 6.28 -19.94
N ARG A 262 -0.95 7.56 -19.57
CA ARG A 262 -0.32 8.62 -20.39
C ARG A 262 1.19 8.56 -20.37
N ASN A 263 1.77 8.35 -19.20
CA ASN A 263 3.21 8.47 -18.97
C ASN A 263 3.98 7.17 -19.19
N GLU A 264 3.36 6.02 -18.93
CA GLU A 264 4.03 4.72 -18.96
C GLU A 264 3.37 3.72 -19.92
N GLY A 265 2.24 4.08 -20.55
CA GLY A 265 1.49 3.19 -21.46
C GLY A 265 0.74 2.05 -20.76
N LEU A 266 0.57 2.13 -19.43
CA LEU A 266 -0.10 1.10 -18.62
C LEU A 266 -1.60 1.40 -18.49
N ASP A 267 -2.44 0.57 -19.04
CA ASP A 267 -3.91 0.71 -18.93
C ASP A 267 -4.45 -0.17 -17.80
N CYS A 268 -4.68 0.44 -16.64
CA CYS A 268 -5.31 -0.20 -15.49
C CYS A 268 -6.85 -0.02 -15.45
N GLY A 269 -7.45 0.51 -16.50
CA GLY A 269 -8.87 0.88 -16.53
C GLY A 269 -9.21 2.06 -15.61
N SER A 270 -10.52 2.23 -15.33
CA SER A 270 -11.02 3.24 -14.39
C SER A 270 -11.10 2.70 -12.96
N VAL A 271 -11.75 3.44 -12.07
CA VAL A 271 -12.13 3.00 -10.72
C VAL A 271 -13.52 2.38 -10.74
N ARG A 272 -13.82 1.54 -9.75
CA ARG A 272 -15.15 0.93 -9.61
C ARG A 272 -16.10 1.84 -8.83
N ALA A 273 -17.33 1.98 -9.29
CA ALA A 273 -18.38 2.69 -8.53
C ALA A 273 -18.50 2.12 -7.10
N PRO A 274 -18.72 2.95 -6.08
CA PRO A 274 -19.12 4.36 -6.12
C PRO A 274 -17.94 5.37 -6.15
N LEU A 275 -16.71 4.94 -6.42
CA LEU A 275 -15.61 5.89 -6.58
C LEU A 275 -15.86 6.78 -7.82
N ALA A 276 -15.58 8.08 -7.68
CA ALA A 276 -15.79 9.04 -8.75
C ALA A 276 -14.81 8.80 -9.91
N GLU A 277 -15.35 8.63 -11.12
CA GLU A 277 -14.56 8.60 -12.34
C GLU A 277 -14.05 9.99 -12.71
N LEU A 278 -13.11 10.06 -13.67
CA LEU A 278 -12.60 11.32 -14.20
C LEU A 278 -13.68 12.04 -14.99
N VAL A 279 -13.65 13.37 -14.92
CA VAL A 279 -14.44 14.27 -15.77
C VAL A 279 -13.51 15.07 -16.70
N GLU A 280 -14.09 15.72 -17.72
CA GLU A 280 -13.33 16.43 -18.76
C GLU A 280 -12.34 17.45 -18.17
N SER A 281 -12.73 18.15 -17.11
CA SER A 281 -11.89 19.15 -16.44
C SER A 281 -10.68 18.57 -15.68
N ASP A 282 -10.61 17.25 -15.49
CA ASP A 282 -9.49 16.60 -14.80
C ASP A 282 -8.28 16.37 -15.73
N TYR A 283 -8.52 16.26 -17.04
CA TYR A 283 -7.44 15.94 -17.98
C TYR A 283 -6.31 16.97 -18.03
N PRO A 284 -6.57 18.30 -18.00
CA PRO A 284 -5.49 19.27 -17.87
C PRO A 284 -4.69 19.15 -16.56
N ILE A 285 -5.37 18.81 -15.45
CA ILE A 285 -4.71 18.56 -14.15
C ILE A 285 -3.76 17.36 -14.25
N ILE A 286 -4.20 16.31 -14.92
CA ILE A 286 -3.40 15.10 -15.14
C ILE A 286 -2.18 15.40 -16.01
N ASP A 287 -2.33 16.20 -17.06
CA ASP A 287 -1.20 16.62 -17.92
C ASP A 287 -0.17 17.41 -17.13
N GLU A 288 -0.61 18.30 -16.22
CA GLU A 288 0.30 19.00 -15.31
C GLU A 288 0.98 18.01 -14.35
N CYS A 289 0.26 17.04 -13.78
CA CYS A 289 0.86 16.03 -12.91
C CYS A 289 1.94 15.22 -13.65
N VAL A 290 1.69 14.80 -14.89
CA VAL A 290 2.69 14.12 -15.74
C VAL A 290 3.91 14.99 -15.97
N ALA A 291 3.72 16.27 -16.30
CA ALA A 291 4.82 17.20 -16.49
C ALA A 291 5.65 17.38 -15.21
N MET A 292 4.99 17.54 -14.04
CA MET A 292 5.65 17.67 -12.74
C MET A 292 6.44 16.41 -12.37
N ILE A 293 5.87 15.23 -12.57
CA ILE A 293 6.54 13.95 -12.32
C ILE A 293 7.79 13.83 -13.18
N ASN A 294 7.69 14.10 -14.48
CA ASN A 294 8.82 13.98 -15.40
C ASN A 294 9.92 15.02 -15.09
N ALA A 295 9.55 16.26 -14.73
CA ALA A 295 10.50 17.27 -14.30
C ALA A 295 11.24 16.84 -13.02
N ALA A 296 10.53 16.30 -12.03
CA ALA A 296 11.14 15.81 -10.79
C ALA A 296 12.05 14.59 -11.05
N LYS A 297 11.61 13.63 -11.89
CA LYS A 297 12.45 12.49 -12.30
C LYS A 297 13.74 12.96 -12.98
N ALA A 298 13.66 13.88 -13.91
CA ALA A 298 14.83 14.44 -14.60
C ALA A 298 15.79 15.20 -13.66
N LYS A 299 15.27 15.76 -12.56
CA LYS A 299 16.07 16.48 -11.57
C LYS A 299 16.79 15.57 -10.59
N TYR A 300 16.19 14.45 -10.20
CA TYR A 300 16.67 13.66 -9.06
C TYR A 300 17.14 12.26 -9.41
N CYS A 301 16.62 11.66 -10.48
CA CYS A 301 16.86 10.29 -10.88
C CYS A 301 17.66 10.20 -12.19
#